data_f8b8b3d6e1ae8637449e6c7fedcb4eee
#
_entry.id   f8b8b3d6e1ae8637449e6c7fedcb4eee
#
_cell.length_a   1.000
_cell.length_b   1.000
_cell.length_c   1.000
_cell.angle_alpha   90.00
_cell.angle_beta   90.00
_cell.angle_gamma   90.00
#
_symmetry.space_group_name_H-M   'P 1'
#
loop_
_entity.id
_entity.type
_entity.pdbx_description
1 polymer ?
#
loop_
_entity_poly.entity_id
_entity_poly.type
_entity_poly.pdbx_seq_one_letter_code
_entity_poly.pdbx_strand_id
1 'polypeptide(L)'
;MIKSIIYLYSYHHKNTQKIGNAIAGKINAKIIELHNNETNALETCDLTGFGAGIDSGKHYPQMLQFAEKLPNVTNKKAFIFSTSAIHSDKKTVKDHKALRSILENKGFRIIGEFNCKGFNTNSFLRYFGGMNKGCPNDEDIKNAEKFGEKLLKE
;
A
#
# COMPACT_ATOMS: atom_id res chain seq x y z
N MET A 1 -16.67 -11.09 12.21
CA MET A 1 -15.87 -11.03 10.96
C MET A 1 -15.26 -9.63 10.83
N ILE A 2 -13.96 -9.57 10.59
CA ILE A 2 -13.24 -8.30 10.40
C ILE A 2 -13.63 -7.69 9.07
N LYS A 3 -14.15 -6.47 9.07
CA LYS A 3 -14.41 -5.72 7.85
C LYS A 3 -13.16 -4.96 7.44
N SER A 4 -12.65 -5.23 6.27
CA SER A 4 -11.41 -4.63 5.77
C SER A 4 -11.62 -3.88 4.46
N ILE A 5 -10.93 -2.76 4.32
CA ILE A 5 -10.88 -1.99 3.06
C ILE A 5 -9.44 -1.66 2.74
N ILE A 6 -9.15 -1.46 1.46
CA ILE A 6 -7.84 -1.02 1.00
C ILE A 6 -8.02 0.18 0.08
N TYR A 7 -7.44 1.30 0.45
CA TYR A 7 -7.29 2.45 -0.44
C TYR A 7 -6.05 2.27 -1.29
N LEU A 8 -6.21 2.35 -2.60
CA LEU A 8 -5.17 2.01 -3.56
C LEU A 8 -4.98 3.11 -4.59
N TYR A 9 -3.73 3.48 -4.82
CA TYR A 9 -3.32 4.23 -5.99
C TYR A 9 -2.23 3.45 -6.72
N SER A 10 -2.53 2.98 -7.94
CA SER A 10 -1.58 2.23 -8.75
C SER A 10 -1.39 2.93 -10.09
N TYR A 11 -0.17 3.34 -10.35
CA TYR A 11 0.22 3.98 -11.59
C TYR A 11 0.99 2.99 -12.48
N HIS A 12 2.23 3.15 -12.77
CA HIS A 12 3.00 2.29 -13.68
C HIS A 12 2.75 0.78 -13.52
N HIS A 13 2.37 0.11 -14.63
CA HIS A 13 2.27 -1.35 -14.75
C HIS A 13 1.36 -2.03 -13.72
N LYS A 14 0.60 -1.25 -12.98
CA LYS A 14 -0.32 -1.74 -11.92
C LYS A 14 0.36 -2.67 -10.90
N ASN A 15 1.60 -2.42 -10.59
CA ASN A 15 2.38 -3.22 -9.63
C ASN A 15 1.72 -3.28 -8.26
N THR A 16 1.37 -2.11 -7.72
CA THR A 16 0.74 -2.02 -6.39
C THR A 16 -0.64 -2.66 -6.39
N GLN A 17 -1.37 -2.61 -7.52
CA GLN A 17 -2.66 -3.26 -7.63
C GLN A 17 -2.54 -4.79 -7.51
N LYS A 18 -1.52 -5.39 -8.11
CA LYS A 18 -1.28 -6.83 -7.99
C LYS A 18 -1.06 -7.24 -6.53
N ILE A 19 -0.28 -6.47 -5.81
CA ILE A 19 -0.02 -6.68 -4.38
C ILE A 19 -1.29 -6.43 -3.55
N GLY A 20 -1.98 -5.35 -3.82
CA GLY A 20 -3.26 -5.04 -3.16
C GLY A 20 -4.29 -6.15 -3.32
N ASN A 21 -4.41 -6.72 -4.53
CA ASN A 21 -5.31 -7.83 -4.80
C ASN A 21 -4.93 -9.08 -4.00
N ALA A 22 -3.64 -9.39 -3.90
CA ALA A 22 -3.15 -10.53 -3.14
C ALA A 22 -3.48 -10.40 -1.64
N ILE A 23 -3.22 -9.23 -1.07
CA ILE A 23 -3.56 -8.95 0.34
C ILE A 23 -5.08 -9.00 0.54
N ALA A 24 -5.84 -8.31 -0.33
CA ALA A 24 -7.29 -8.24 -0.25
C ALA A 24 -7.95 -9.62 -0.27
N GLY A 25 -7.44 -10.53 -1.10
CA GLY A 25 -7.94 -11.91 -1.16
C GLY A 25 -7.82 -12.65 0.17
N LYS A 26 -6.78 -12.37 0.94
CA LYS A 26 -6.55 -13.04 2.23
C LYS A 26 -7.34 -12.44 3.39
N ILE A 27 -7.57 -11.14 3.38
CA ILE A 27 -8.28 -10.45 4.45
C ILE A 27 -9.74 -10.13 4.07
N ASN A 28 -10.19 -10.59 2.92
CA ASN A 28 -11.51 -10.30 2.36
C ASN A 28 -11.83 -8.79 2.33
N ALA A 29 -10.88 -8.01 1.84
CA ALA A 29 -11.00 -6.56 1.79
C ALA A 29 -11.64 -6.09 0.48
N LYS A 30 -12.43 -5.01 0.56
CA LYS A 30 -12.85 -4.24 -0.61
C LYS A 30 -11.72 -3.29 -1.01
N ILE A 31 -11.34 -3.28 -2.28
CA ILE A 31 -10.38 -2.30 -2.81
C ILE A 31 -11.14 -1.07 -3.30
N ILE A 32 -10.69 0.09 -2.85
CA ILE A 32 -11.23 1.40 -3.23
C ILE A 32 -10.11 2.21 -3.87
N GLU A 33 -10.24 2.52 -5.14
CA GLU A 33 -9.29 3.39 -5.81
C GLU A 33 -9.51 4.85 -5.40
N LEU A 34 -8.42 5.61 -5.25
CA LEU A 34 -8.46 6.97 -4.68
C LEU A 34 -9.37 7.94 -5.45
N HIS A 35 -9.51 7.76 -6.75
CA HIS A 35 -10.35 8.64 -7.57
C HIS A 35 -11.84 8.54 -7.23
N ASN A 36 -12.26 7.49 -6.56
CA ASN A 36 -13.67 7.30 -6.17
C ASN A 36 -14.07 8.14 -4.94
N ASN A 37 -13.11 8.71 -4.21
CA ASN A 37 -13.35 9.56 -3.02
C ASN A 37 -14.29 8.95 -1.98
N GLU A 38 -14.37 7.63 -1.89
CA GLU A 38 -15.23 6.92 -0.95
C GLU A 38 -14.58 6.84 0.42
N THR A 39 -14.86 7.77 1.30
CA THR A 39 -14.34 7.75 2.68
C THR A 39 -15.34 7.18 3.69
N ASN A 40 -16.61 7.05 3.32
CA ASN A 40 -17.66 6.56 4.22
C ASN A 40 -17.39 5.15 4.75
N ALA A 41 -16.69 4.31 3.97
CA ALA A 41 -16.34 2.96 4.38
C ALA A 41 -15.44 2.92 5.63
N LEU A 42 -14.73 4.01 5.93
CA LEU A 42 -13.90 4.11 7.15
C LEU A 42 -14.72 3.99 8.44
N GLU A 43 -15.95 4.45 8.44
CA GLU A 43 -16.79 4.44 9.65
C GLU A 43 -17.08 3.02 10.13
N THR A 44 -17.25 2.10 9.19
CA THR A 44 -17.72 0.74 9.47
C THR A 44 -16.63 -0.33 9.34
N CYS A 45 -15.43 0.01 8.90
CA CYS A 45 -14.35 -0.97 8.75
C CYS A 45 -13.50 -1.07 10.02
N ASP A 46 -12.95 -2.26 10.23
CA ASP A 46 -12.08 -2.57 11.37
C ASP A 46 -10.60 -2.43 11.02
N LEU A 47 -10.26 -2.67 9.75
CA LEU A 47 -8.88 -2.66 9.25
C LEU A 47 -8.82 -1.92 7.91
N THR A 48 -7.90 -0.97 7.81
CA THR A 48 -7.73 -0.14 6.61
C THR A 48 -6.31 -0.29 6.05
N GLY A 49 -6.21 -0.66 4.78
CA GLY A 49 -4.94 -0.67 4.05
C GLY A 49 -4.74 0.58 3.21
N PHE A 50 -3.49 0.99 3.07
CA PHE A 50 -3.10 2.12 2.22
C PHE A 50 -1.93 1.68 1.35
N GLY A 51 -2.11 1.67 0.04
CA GLY A 51 -1.11 1.19 -0.89
C GLY A 51 -0.90 2.08 -2.11
N ALA A 52 0.35 2.33 -2.43
CA ALA A 52 0.77 3.06 -3.62
C ALA A 52 2.22 2.74 -3.95
N GLY A 53 2.66 3.13 -5.14
CA GLY A 53 4.07 3.08 -5.51
C GLY A 53 4.90 4.09 -4.74
N ILE A 54 6.21 3.90 -4.78
CA ILE A 54 7.20 4.82 -4.21
C ILE A 54 7.84 5.63 -5.33
N ASP A 55 7.90 6.93 -5.14
CA ASP A 55 8.61 7.85 -6.00
C ASP A 55 9.42 8.82 -5.15
N SER A 56 10.70 8.98 -5.46
CA SER A 56 11.60 9.88 -4.74
C SER A 56 11.63 9.63 -3.21
N GLY A 57 11.57 8.37 -2.81
CA GLY A 57 11.72 7.95 -1.41
C GLY A 57 10.49 8.11 -0.54
N LYS A 58 9.32 8.23 -1.14
CA LYS A 58 8.03 8.27 -0.42
C LYS A 58 6.89 7.81 -1.33
N HIS A 59 5.74 7.53 -0.76
CA HIS A 59 4.55 7.20 -1.54
C HIS A 59 4.19 8.33 -2.50
N TYR A 60 3.55 7.98 -3.62
CA TYR A 60 3.09 8.97 -4.58
C TYR A 60 2.28 10.08 -3.92
N PRO A 61 2.42 11.34 -4.41
CA PRO A 61 1.71 12.49 -3.84
C PRO A 61 0.20 12.29 -3.74
N GLN A 62 -0.40 11.57 -4.67
CA GLN A 62 -1.83 11.28 -4.66
C GLN A 62 -2.26 10.55 -3.38
N MET A 63 -1.46 9.57 -2.93
CA MET A 63 -1.74 8.84 -1.69
C MET A 63 -1.53 9.73 -0.47
N LEU A 64 -0.44 10.51 -0.44
CA LEU A 64 -0.15 11.41 0.69
C LEU A 64 -1.24 12.48 0.83
N GLN A 65 -1.67 13.09 -0.26
CA GLN A 65 -2.74 14.08 -0.26
C GLN A 65 -4.07 13.49 0.16
N PHE A 66 -4.38 12.29 -0.30
CA PHE A 66 -5.59 11.55 0.11
C PHE A 66 -5.58 11.33 1.63
N ALA A 67 -4.48 10.84 2.18
CA ALA A 67 -4.35 10.57 3.62
C ALA A 67 -4.51 11.84 4.46
N GLU A 68 -3.97 12.97 3.98
CA GLU A 68 -4.11 14.27 4.65
C GLU A 68 -5.56 14.75 4.76
N LYS A 69 -6.39 14.38 3.80
CA LYS A 69 -7.81 14.76 3.76
C LYS A 69 -8.73 13.81 4.52
N LEU A 70 -8.23 12.70 5.03
CA LEU A 70 -9.04 11.76 5.80
C LEU A 70 -9.54 12.39 7.11
N PRO A 71 -10.73 11.98 7.58
CA PRO A 71 -11.18 12.41 8.90
C PRO A 71 -10.30 11.80 9.99
N ASN A 72 -10.28 12.44 11.16
CA ASN A 72 -9.63 11.88 12.33
C ASN A 72 -10.39 10.64 12.80
N VAL A 73 -9.65 9.63 13.21
CA VAL A 73 -10.19 8.37 13.76
C VAL A 73 -9.54 8.11 15.11
N THR A 74 -10.04 7.13 15.86
CA THR A 74 -9.49 6.78 17.17
C THR A 74 -9.01 5.33 17.16
N ASN A 75 -7.70 5.15 17.26
CA ASN A 75 -7.04 3.84 17.39
C ASN A 75 -7.50 2.80 16.36
N LYS A 76 -7.78 3.25 15.14
CA LYS A 76 -8.21 2.36 14.05
C LYS A 76 -7.00 1.64 13.46
N LYS A 77 -7.08 0.33 13.35
CA LYS A 77 -5.99 -0.49 12.80
C LYS A 77 -5.79 -0.18 11.31
N ALA A 78 -4.53 -0.01 10.92
CA ALA A 78 -4.17 0.21 9.52
C ALA A 78 -2.87 -0.50 9.17
N PHE A 79 -2.67 -0.71 7.87
CA PHE A 79 -1.42 -1.21 7.32
C PHE A 79 -1.04 -0.43 6.07
N ILE A 80 0.24 -0.43 5.77
CA ILE A 80 0.81 0.31 4.63
C ILE A 80 1.52 -0.69 3.72
N PHE A 81 1.35 -0.56 2.43
CA PHE A 81 2.14 -1.32 1.48
C PHE A 81 2.55 -0.47 0.29
N SER A 82 3.60 -0.91 -0.38
CA SER A 82 4.14 -0.21 -1.53
C SER A 82 4.86 -1.16 -2.47
N THR A 83 5.05 -0.69 -3.70
CA THR A 83 6.00 -1.28 -4.64
C THR A 83 7.03 -0.22 -5.01
N SER A 84 8.28 -0.63 -5.19
CA SER A 84 9.37 0.29 -5.48
C SER A 84 10.40 -0.36 -6.40
N ALA A 85 11.24 0.45 -7.02
CA ALA A 85 12.33 -0.05 -7.88
C ALA A 85 13.39 -0.79 -7.05
N ILE A 86 13.64 -0.33 -5.85
CA ILE A 86 14.66 -0.88 -4.95
C ILE A 86 13.98 -1.27 -3.64
N HIS A 87 14.21 -2.51 -3.19
CA HIS A 87 13.64 -3.02 -1.96
C HIS A 87 14.72 -3.39 -0.96
N SER A 88 14.54 -2.95 0.28
CA SER A 88 15.21 -3.45 1.49
C SER A 88 14.35 -3.05 2.69
N ASP A 89 14.48 -3.77 3.80
CA ASP A 89 13.69 -3.47 5.01
C ASP A 89 13.97 -2.06 5.53
N LYS A 90 15.23 -1.67 5.55
CA LYS A 90 15.66 -0.34 5.98
C LYS A 90 15.08 0.76 5.09
N LYS A 91 15.09 0.54 3.78
CA LYS A 91 14.53 1.48 2.82
C LYS A 91 13.01 1.57 2.96
N THR A 92 12.34 0.45 3.17
CA THR A 92 10.89 0.40 3.37
C THR A 92 10.45 1.28 4.54
N VAL A 93 11.13 1.17 5.69
CA VAL A 93 10.84 2.02 6.86
C VAL A 93 10.96 3.50 6.51
N LYS A 94 11.99 3.85 5.75
CA LYS A 94 12.24 5.24 5.33
C LYS A 94 11.21 5.73 4.32
N ASP A 95 10.90 4.92 3.31
CA ASP A 95 9.97 5.27 2.24
C ASP A 95 8.53 5.43 2.74
N HIS A 96 8.16 4.66 3.76
CA HIS A 96 6.82 4.70 4.35
C HIS A 96 6.64 5.80 5.40
N LYS A 97 7.72 6.45 5.81
CA LYS A 97 7.70 7.42 6.93
C LYS A 97 6.68 8.54 6.75
N ALA A 98 6.60 9.14 5.57
CA ALA A 98 5.68 10.25 5.31
C ALA A 98 4.22 9.81 5.47
N LEU A 99 3.84 8.71 4.84
CA LEU A 99 2.47 8.19 4.94
C LEU A 99 2.15 7.73 6.36
N ARG A 100 3.08 7.00 6.99
CA ARG A 100 2.91 6.55 8.38
C ARG A 100 2.63 7.73 9.32
N SER A 101 3.42 8.79 9.21
CA SER A 101 3.26 9.98 10.07
C SER A 101 1.90 10.65 9.89
N ILE A 102 1.44 10.78 8.64
CA ILE A 102 0.12 11.35 8.35
C ILE A 102 -0.98 10.49 8.99
N LEU A 103 -0.93 9.17 8.77
CA LEU A 103 -1.95 8.25 9.28
C LEU A 103 -1.97 8.21 10.81
N GLU A 104 -0.81 8.15 11.45
CA GLU A 104 -0.71 8.18 12.91
C GLU A 104 -1.30 9.47 13.49
N ASN A 105 -1.03 10.61 12.85
CA ASN A 105 -1.60 11.89 13.25
C ASN A 105 -3.12 11.94 13.08
N LYS A 106 -3.66 11.13 12.18
CA LYS A 106 -5.12 10.99 11.99
C LYS A 106 -5.77 10.03 13.00
N GLY A 107 -4.98 9.31 13.80
CA GLY A 107 -5.47 8.38 14.80
C GLY A 107 -5.40 6.91 14.42
N PHE A 108 -4.80 6.59 13.29
CA PHE A 108 -4.58 5.19 12.91
C PHE A 108 -3.42 4.59 13.69
N ARG A 109 -3.54 3.30 13.98
CA ARG A 109 -2.47 2.48 14.56
C ARG A 109 -1.94 1.54 13.48
N ILE A 110 -0.70 1.74 13.07
CA ILE A 110 -0.09 0.95 11.98
C ILE A 110 0.35 -0.40 12.55
N ILE A 111 -0.30 -1.48 12.10
CA ILE A 111 -0.03 -2.84 12.58
C ILE A 111 0.85 -3.66 11.64
N GLY A 112 1.15 -3.15 10.46
CA GLY A 112 2.04 -3.84 9.52
C GLY A 112 2.39 -2.98 8.32
N GLU A 113 3.54 -3.30 7.73
CA GLU A 113 4.03 -2.61 6.53
C GLU A 113 4.67 -3.64 5.59
N PHE A 114 4.43 -3.50 4.30
CA PHE A 114 4.93 -4.41 3.27
C PHE A 114 5.44 -3.64 2.06
N ASN A 115 6.54 -4.10 1.48
CA ASN A 115 7.06 -3.59 0.21
C ASN A 115 7.65 -4.73 -0.60
N CYS A 116 7.55 -4.62 -1.91
CA CYS A 116 8.29 -5.47 -2.85
C CYS A 116 8.72 -4.67 -4.08
N LYS A 117 9.52 -5.30 -4.92
CA LYS A 117 9.95 -4.70 -6.19
C LYS A 117 8.79 -4.64 -7.18
N GLY A 118 8.71 -3.54 -7.93
CA GLY A 118 7.79 -3.39 -9.05
C GLY A 118 8.53 -3.16 -10.35
N PHE A 119 7.93 -3.58 -11.47
CA PHE A 119 8.47 -3.27 -12.79
C PHE A 119 8.48 -1.75 -13.01
N ASN A 120 9.62 -1.20 -13.36
CA ASN A 120 9.81 0.24 -13.47
C ASN A 120 10.41 0.61 -14.84
N THR A 121 9.71 1.47 -15.59
CA THR A 121 10.15 2.02 -16.85
C THR A 121 10.30 3.53 -16.81
N ASN A 122 10.37 4.11 -15.62
CA ASN A 122 10.51 5.56 -15.43
C ASN A 122 11.85 6.07 -15.96
N SER A 123 11.83 7.29 -16.50
CA SER A 123 13.03 8.00 -16.90
C SER A 123 13.87 7.19 -17.90
N PHE A 124 15.17 7.09 -17.71
CA PHE A 124 16.09 6.38 -18.60
C PHE A 124 15.95 4.85 -18.53
N LEU A 125 15.30 4.29 -17.51
CA LEU A 125 15.15 2.84 -17.34
C LEU A 125 14.42 2.18 -18.52
N ARG A 126 13.50 2.88 -19.15
CA ARG A 126 12.75 2.39 -20.32
C ARG A 126 13.67 2.08 -21.52
N TYR A 127 14.79 2.78 -21.64
CA TYR A 127 15.76 2.56 -22.72
C TYR A 127 16.52 1.24 -22.57
N PHE A 128 16.51 0.66 -21.38
CA PHE A 128 17.15 -0.61 -21.05
C PHE A 128 16.13 -1.74 -20.80
N GLY A 129 14.88 -1.56 -21.27
CA GLY A 129 13.81 -2.54 -21.06
C GLY A 129 13.16 -2.46 -19.67
N GLY A 130 13.45 -1.41 -18.90
CA GLY A 130 12.91 -1.21 -17.55
C GLY A 130 13.76 -1.90 -16.48
N MET A 131 13.36 -1.70 -15.22
CA MET A 131 13.97 -2.30 -14.04
C MET A 131 12.98 -3.26 -13.38
N ASN A 132 13.47 -4.42 -12.90
CA ASN A 132 12.66 -5.44 -12.24
C ASN A 132 11.54 -6.01 -13.14
N LYS A 133 11.84 -6.24 -14.43
CA LYS A 133 10.90 -6.86 -15.35
C LYS A 133 10.43 -8.21 -14.77
N GLY A 134 9.11 -8.43 -14.79
CA GLY A 134 8.51 -9.61 -14.17
C GLY A 134 8.18 -9.47 -12.69
N CYS A 135 8.46 -8.32 -12.08
CA CYS A 135 8.08 -8.01 -10.70
C CYS A 135 6.80 -7.14 -10.68
N PRO A 136 5.91 -7.32 -9.69
CA PRO A 136 5.94 -8.40 -8.69
C PRO A 136 5.85 -9.78 -9.34
N ASN A 137 6.68 -10.72 -8.87
CA ASN A 137 6.66 -12.11 -9.33
C ASN A 137 5.80 -12.98 -8.41
N ASP A 138 5.72 -14.29 -8.69
CA ASP A 138 4.91 -15.23 -7.90
C ASP A 138 5.35 -15.29 -6.43
N GLU A 139 6.63 -15.16 -6.15
CA GLU A 139 7.14 -15.13 -4.77
C GLU A 139 6.69 -13.86 -4.05
N ASP A 140 6.72 -12.71 -4.73
CA ASP A 140 6.23 -11.45 -4.18
C ASP A 140 4.74 -11.54 -3.85
N ILE A 141 3.95 -12.18 -4.71
CA ILE A 141 2.52 -12.39 -4.49
C ILE A 141 2.30 -13.29 -3.26
N LYS A 142 3.05 -14.39 -3.14
CA LYS A 142 2.97 -15.28 -1.97
C LYS A 142 3.35 -14.55 -0.68
N ASN A 143 4.36 -13.71 -0.71
CA ASN A 143 4.77 -12.92 0.44
C ASN A 143 3.69 -11.89 0.83
N ALA A 144 3.02 -11.29 -0.14
CA ALA A 144 1.90 -10.39 0.11
C ALA A 144 0.72 -11.13 0.73
N GLU A 145 0.41 -12.33 0.27
CA GLU A 145 -0.63 -13.20 0.85
C GLU A 145 -0.31 -13.55 2.30
N LYS A 146 0.93 -13.94 2.60
CA LYS A 146 1.38 -14.23 3.97
C LYS A 146 1.28 -13.00 4.87
N PHE A 147 1.62 -11.84 4.32
CA PHE A 147 1.45 -10.58 5.03
C PHE A 147 -0.02 -10.33 5.40
N GLY A 148 -0.93 -10.54 4.44
CA GLY A 148 -2.37 -10.45 4.69
C GLY A 148 -2.85 -11.39 5.79
N GLU A 149 -2.43 -12.66 5.75
CA GLU A 149 -2.76 -13.64 6.78
C GLU A 149 -2.26 -13.20 8.17
N LYS A 150 -1.07 -12.62 8.24
CA LYS A 150 -0.49 -12.12 9.49
C LYS A 150 -1.30 -10.96 10.07
N LEU A 151 -1.81 -10.07 9.22
CA LEU A 151 -2.62 -8.93 9.65
C LEU A 151 -3.88 -9.36 10.44
N LEU A 152 -4.46 -10.51 10.10
CA LEU A 152 -5.66 -11.02 10.77
C LEU A 152 -5.37 -11.51 12.19
N LYS A 153 -4.10 -11.70 12.56
CA LYS A 153 -3.68 -12.18 13.87
C LYS A 153 -3.29 -11.04 14.82
N GLU A 154 -3.22 -9.81 14.32
CA GLU A 154 -2.90 -8.60 15.08
C GLU A 154 -4.19 -7.94 15.58
#